data_563434d47db06346f8cd49b03b9d096b
#
_entry.id   563434d47db06346f8cd49b03b9d096b
#
_cell.length_a   1.000
_cell.length_b   1.000
_cell.length_c   1.000
_cell.angle_alpha   90.00
_cell.angle_beta   90.00
_cell.angle_gamma   90.00
#
_symmetry.space_group_name_H-M   'P 1'
#
loop_
_entity.id
_entity.type
_entity.pdbx_description
1 polymer ?
#
loop_
_entity_poly.entity_id
_entity_poly.type
_entity_poly.pdbx_seq_one_letter_code
_entity_poly.pdbx_strand_id
1 'polypeptide(L)'
;MLNISVLRALELAIMSYEGNDPLDLWNRYIQWVEENYPQGGKEGDLLTILEKCLEKLKDSTQYRSDHRLLDIYLRYLDLTDNNVEWFQMLYAGGYFHQLCTFYINWADKLEVSFNYKEATRVYQLGLQNNAEPASKLEESFKKYQVIT
;
A
#
# COMPACT_ATOMS: atom_id res chain seq x y z
N MET A 1 21.70 -8.52 -18.49
CA MET A 1 22.99 -7.87 -18.16
C MET A 1 22.80 -6.43 -17.77
N LEU A 2 22.28 -5.58 -18.70
CA LEU A 2 22.04 -4.17 -18.40
C LEU A 2 21.07 -3.98 -17.21
N ASN A 3 20.03 -4.82 -17.13
CA ASN A 3 19.03 -4.70 -16.07
C ASN A 3 19.61 -4.96 -14.68
N ILE A 4 20.55 -5.91 -14.57
CA ILE A 4 21.19 -6.21 -13.29
C ILE A 4 22.04 -5.04 -12.82
N SER A 5 22.73 -4.36 -13.76
CA SER A 5 23.55 -3.19 -13.43
C SER A 5 22.70 -2.03 -12.92
N VAL A 6 21.55 -1.78 -13.56
CA VAL A 6 20.60 -0.74 -13.11
C VAL A 6 20.05 -1.08 -11.75
N LEU A 7 19.67 -2.35 -11.55
CA LEU A 7 19.14 -2.81 -10.27
C LEU A 7 20.12 -2.55 -9.13
N ARG A 8 21.38 -2.90 -9.34
CA ARG A 8 22.44 -2.67 -8.33
C ARG A 8 22.66 -1.19 -8.06
N ALA A 9 22.61 -0.37 -9.13
CA ALA A 9 22.76 1.07 -8.96
C ALA A 9 21.64 1.66 -8.11
N LEU A 10 20.41 1.20 -8.31
CA LEU A 10 19.26 1.63 -7.52
C LEU A 10 19.40 1.20 -6.06
N GLU A 11 19.83 -0.04 -5.81
CA GLU A 11 20.07 -0.54 -4.46
C GLU A 11 21.14 0.28 -3.74
N LEU A 12 22.23 0.58 -4.42
CA LEU A 12 23.30 1.39 -3.85
C LEU A 12 22.83 2.80 -3.56
N ALA A 13 22.01 3.39 -4.43
CA ALA A 13 21.48 4.72 -4.21
C ALA A 13 20.59 4.76 -2.95
N ILE A 14 19.80 3.72 -2.73
CA ILE A 14 18.97 3.61 -1.53
C ILE A 14 19.82 3.47 -0.28
N MET A 15 20.84 2.61 -0.34
CA MET A 15 21.71 2.35 0.82
C MET A 15 22.54 3.55 1.23
N SER A 16 22.94 4.37 0.26
CA SER A 16 23.81 5.52 0.51
C SER A 16 23.02 6.83 0.64
N TYR A 17 21.71 6.79 0.56
CA TYR A 17 20.88 7.99 0.61
C TYR A 17 20.89 8.61 2.02
N GLU A 18 21.17 9.91 2.07
CA GLU A 18 21.22 10.66 3.33
C GLU A 18 20.19 11.81 3.37
N GLY A 19 19.30 11.86 2.39
CA GLY A 19 18.26 12.89 2.35
C GLY A 19 17.09 12.59 3.29
N ASN A 20 16.04 13.39 3.16
CA ASN A 20 14.89 13.32 4.05
C ASN A 20 13.66 12.60 3.46
N ASP A 21 13.77 12.07 2.24
CA ASP A 21 12.66 11.35 1.61
C ASP A 21 13.13 10.04 0.96
N PRO A 22 13.50 9.04 1.78
CA PRO A 22 13.94 7.74 1.24
C PRO A 22 12.84 7.01 0.47
N LEU A 23 11.57 7.29 0.75
CA LEU A 23 10.46 6.64 0.06
C LEU A 23 10.46 6.93 -1.44
N ASP A 24 10.92 8.11 -1.86
CA ASP A 24 11.01 8.46 -3.28
C ASP A 24 11.91 7.47 -4.03
N LEU A 25 13.06 7.15 -3.48
CA LEU A 25 13.98 6.19 -4.09
C LEU A 25 13.40 4.78 -4.11
N TRP A 26 12.74 4.35 -3.04
CA TRP A 26 12.09 3.05 -3.00
C TRP A 26 10.98 2.97 -4.04
N ASN A 27 10.20 4.03 -4.18
CA ASN A 27 9.11 4.07 -5.15
C ASN A 27 9.63 3.95 -6.58
N ARG A 28 10.72 4.64 -6.90
CA ARG A 28 11.38 4.56 -8.22
C ARG A 28 11.92 3.16 -8.47
N TYR A 29 12.54 2.57 -7.47
CA TYR A 29 13.09 1.22 -7.55
C TYR A 29 11.98 0.19 -7.84
N ILE A 30 10.90 0.27 -7.09
CA ILE A 30 9.76 -0.64 -7.27
C ILE A 30 9.13 -0.47 -8.66
N GLN A 31 8.92 0.76 -9.10
CA GLN A 31 8.38 1.03 -10.44
C GLN A 31 9.28 0.47 -11.52
N TRP A 32 10.58 0.66 -11.38
CA TRP A 32 11.54 0.16 -12.36
C TRP A 32 11.49 -1.37 -12.45
N VAL A 33 11.40 -2.05 -11.31
CA VAL A 33 11.30 -3.50 -11.28
C VAL A 33 10.00 -3.97 -11.94
N GLU A 34 8.89 -3.33 -11.65
CA GLU A 34 7.60 -3.68 -12.26
C GLU A 34 7.62 -3.52 -13.79
N GLU A 35 8.28 -2.48 -14.29
CA GLU A 35 8.35 -2.21 -15.72
C GLU A 35 9.29 -3.17 -16.46
N ASN A 36 10.37 -3.58 -15.82
CA ASN A 36 11.42 -4.37 -16.46
C ASN A 36 11.32 -5.86 -16.17
N TYR A 37 10.61 -6.25 -15.14
CA TYR A 37 10.38 -7.65 -14.77
C TYR A 37 8.90 -7.90 -14.49
N PRO A 38 8.01 -7.64 -15.46
CA PRO A 38 6.57 -7.76 -15.23
C PRO A 38 6.11 -9.19 -14.89
N GLN A 39 6.91 -10.20 -15.28
CA GLN A 39 6.61 -11.60 -14.97
C GLN A 39 7.31 -12.07 -13.70
N GLY A 40 8.00 -11.16 -13.01
CA GLY A 40 8.77 -11.51 -11.83
C GLY A 40 10.10 -12.15 -12.18
N GLY A 41 10.48 -13.18 -11.46
CA GLY A 41 11.75 -13.85 -11.64
C GLY A 41 12.69 -13.56 -10.49
N LYS A 42 13.88 -14.14 -10.55
CA LYS A 42 14.83 -14.07 -9.45
C LYS A 42 15.37 -12.66 -9.19
N GLU A 43 15.68 -11.94 -10.27
CA GLU A 43 16.19 -10.57 -10.18
C GLU A 43 15.08 -9.56 -9.90
N GLY A 44 13.87 -9.87 -10.37
CA GLY A 44 12.71 -9.00 -10.19
C GLY A 44 11.76 -9.52 -9.12
N ASP A 45 12.28 -10.05 -8.03
CA ASP A 45 11.47 -10.55 -6.92
C ASP A 45 10.83 -9.38 -6.17
N LEU A 46 9.70 -8.95 -6.69
CA LEU A 46 8.98 -7.78 -6.18
C LEU A 46 8.58 -7.95 -4.72
N LEU A 47 8.14 -9.13 -4.33
CA LEU A 47 7.74 -9.38 -2.94
C LEU A 47 8.89 -9.10 -1.97
N THR A 48 10.07 -9.62 -2.26
CA THR A 48 11.26 -9.39 -1.43
C THR A 48 11.63 -7.91 -1.36
N ILE A 49 11.52 -7.21 -2.49
CA ILE A 49 11.83 -5.78 -2.56
C ILE A 49 10.83 -4.98 -1.73
N LEU A 50 9.54 -5.31 -1.83
CA LEU A 50 8.51 -4.65 -1.03
C LEU A 50 8.73 -4.89 0.46
N GLU A 51 9.08 -6.11 0.86
CA GLU A 51 9.37 -6.44 2.25
C GLU A 51 10.55 -5.63 2.79
N LYS A 52 11.61 -5.51 2.00
CA LYS A 52 12.77 -4.71 2.38
C LYS A 52 12.40 -3.24 2.56
N CYS A 53 11.60 -2.71 1.64
CA CYS A 53 11.13 -1.33 1.70
C CYS A 53 10.34 -1.08 2.99
N LEU A 54 9.35 -1.93 3.26
CA LEU A 54 8.50 -1.79 4.44
C LEU A 54 9.30 -1.94 5.74
N GLU A 55 10.26 -2.87 5.77
CA GLU A 55 11.13 -3.04 6.93
C GLU A 55 11.97 -1.79 7.20
N LYS A 56 12.51 -1.20 6.15
CA LYS A 56 13.33 0.01 6.27
C LYS A 56 12.51 1.23 6.71
N LEU A 57 11.25 1.31 6.30
CA LEU A 57 10.41 2.49 6.55
C LEU A 57 9.46 2.33 7.74
N LYS A 58 9.46 1.19 8.41
CA LYS A 58 8.50 0.90 9.49
C LYS A 58 8.52 1.91 10.64
N ASP A 59 9.67 2.52 10.90
CA ASP A 59 9.80 3.50 11.98
C ASP A 59 9.73 4.95 11.49
N SER A 60 9.46 5.15 10.20
CA SER A 60 9.42 6.48 9.60
C SER A 60 8.02 7.07 9.68
N THR A 61 7.74 7.74 10.79
CA THR A 61 6.40 8.27 11.07
C THR A 61 5.93 9.35 10.09
N GLN A 62 6.86 9.93 9.33
CA GLN A 62 6.53 10.97 8.34
C GLN A 62 5.62 10.47 7.21
N TYR A 63 5.52 9.15 7.01
CA TYR A 63 4.77 8.57 5.89
C TYR A 63 3.39 8.03 6.28
N ARG A 64 2.92 8.30 7.49
CA ARG A 64 1.64 7.77 7.97
C ARG A 64 0.42 8.17 7.12
N SER A 65 0.52 9.27 6.39
CA SER A 65 -0.55 9.71 5.50
C SER A 65 -0.09 9.84 4.06
N ASP A 66 0.95 9.12 3.68
CA ASP A 66 1.55 9.21 2.35
C ASP A 66 0.97 8.15 1.42
N HIS A 67 0.37 8.60 0.32
CA HIS A 67 -0.19 7.72 -0.71
C HIS A 67 0.80 6.72 -1.27
N ARG A 68 2.05 7.14 -1.43
CA ARG A 68 3.08 6.29 -2.00
C ARG A 68 3.33 5.06 -1.11
N LEU A 69 3.33 5.27 0.21
CA LEU A 69 3.50 4.16 1.15
C LEU A 69 2.27 3.27 1.15
N LEU A 70 1.07 3.84 1.09
CA LEU A 70 -0.15 3.06 1.00
C LEU A 70 -0.14 2.16 -0.24
N ASP A 71 0.26 2.70 -1.40
CA ASP A 71 0.34 1.93 -2.63
C ASP A 71 1.30 0.74 -2.49
N ILE A 72 2.41 0.94 -1.80
CA ILE A 72 3.39 -0.13 -1.54
C ILE A 72 2.77 -1.22 -0.67
N TYR A 73 2.07 -0.84 0.41
CA TYR A 73 1.38 -1.81 1.26
C TYR A 73 0.31 -2.58 0.49
N LEU A 74 -0.46 -1.90 -0.36
CA LEU A 74 -1.50 -2.57 -1.14
C LEU A 74 -0.91 -3.58 -2.13
N ARG A 75 0.20 -3.24 -2.79
CA ARG A 75 0.90 -4.18 -3.65
C ARG A 75 1.41 -5.38 -2.87
N TYR A 76 1.96 -5.14 -1.69
CA TYR A 76 2.44 -6.20 -0.82
C TYR A 76 1.30 -7.14 -0.43
N LEU A 77 0.16 -6.59 -0.04
CA LEU A 77 -1.00 -7.40 0.36
C LEU A 77 -1.56 -8.21 -0.82
N ASP A 78 -1.51 -7.67 -2.03
CA ASP A 78 -1.97 -8.39 -3.21
C ASP A 78 -1.07 -9.58 -3.57
N LEU A 79 0.20 -9.52 -3.19
CA LEU A 79 1.17 -10.60 -3.44
C LEU A 79 1.25 -11.62 -2.31
N THR A 80 0.56 -11.37 -1.21
CA THR A 80 0.51 -12.26 -0.06
C THR A 80 -0.92 -12.79 0.10
N ASP A 81 -1.20 -13.52 1.16
CA ASP A 81 -2.47 -14.23 1.33
C ASP A 81 -3.65 -13.35 1.77
N ASN A 82 -3.69 -12.10 1.35
CA ASN A 82 -4.82 -11.20 1.61
C ASN A 82 -5.28 -11.18 3.06
N ASN A 83 -4.34 -11.08 3.98
CA ASN A 83 -4.69 -11.03 5.39
C ASN A 83 -5.32 -9.68 5.74
N VAL A 84 -6.63 -9.68 5.92
CA VAL A 84 -7.41 -8.48 6.25
C VAL A 84 -6.93 -7.83 7.56
N GLU A 85 -6.34 -8.63 8.43
CA GLU A 85 -5.84 -8.15 9.71
C GLU A 85 -4.77 -7.06 9.57
N TRP A 86 -4.04 -7.05 8.45
CA TRP A 86 -3.05 -6.01 8.17
C TRP A 86 -3.66 -4.60 8.17
N PHE A 87 -4.88 -4.48 7.62
CA PHE A 87 -5.56 -3.18 7.61
C PHE A 87 -5.86 -2.72 9.04
N GLN A 88 -6.33 -3.62 9.88
CA GLN A 88 -6.61 -3.30 11.28
C GLN A 88 -5.34 -2.90 12.02
N MET A 89 -4.23 -3.60 11.77
CA MET A 89 -2.94 -3.29 12.38
C MET A 89 -2.42 -1.92 11.94
N LEU A 90 -2.52 -1.62 10.65
CA LEU A 90 -2.11 -0.32 10.11
C LEU A 90 -2.96 0.80 10.71
N TYR A 91 -4.27 0.58 10.78
CA TYR A 91 -5.18 1.56 11.37
C TYR A 91 -4.83 1.82 12.83
N ALA A 92 -4.62 0.76 13.61
CA ALA A 92 -4.27 0.86 15.02
C ALA A 92 -2.93 1.59 15.23
N GLY A 93 -2.02 1.47 14.26
CA GLY A 93 -0.73 2.16 14.30
C GLY A 93 -0.77 3.61 13.85
N GLY A 94 -1.94 4.13 13.50
CA GLY A 94 -2.12 5.52 13.08
C GLY A 94 -1.87 5.76 11.60
N TYR A 95 -1.90 4.70 10.78
CA TYR A 95 -1.61 4.82 9.36
C TYR A 95 -2.86 5.03 8.53
N PHE A 96 -2.76 5.96 7.57
CA PHE A 96 -3.70 6.15 6.46
C PHE A 96 -5.13 6.54 6.84
N HIS A 97 -5.32 7.09 8.02
CA HIS A 97 -6.66 7.48 8.52
C HIS A 97 -7.35 8.50 7.62
N GLN A 98 -6.59 9.30 6.88
CA GLN A 98 -7.13 10.38 6.05
C GLN A 98 -7.24 10.02 4.57
N LEU A 99 -6.87 8.78 4.20
CA LEU A 99 -6.86 8.37 2.80
C LEU A 99 -8.04 7.47 2.49
N CYS A 100 -8.97 7.95 1.65
CA CYS A 100 -10.16 7.16 1.30
C CYS A 100 -9.80 5.81 0.66
N THR A 101 -8.72 5.77 -0.12
CA THR A 101 -8.24 4.55 -0.75
C THR A 101 -7.97 3.42 0.25
N PHE A 102 -7.49 3.76 1.43
CA PHE A 102 -7.24 2.78 2.48
C PHE A 102 -8.54 2.07 2.91
N TYR A 103 -9.59 2.84 3.18
CA TYR A 103 -10.87 2.28 3.61
C TYR A 103 -11.57 1.51 2.50
N ILE A 104 -11.52 2.02 1.27
CA ILE A 104 -12.12 1.36 0.12
C ILE A 104 -11.50 -0.02 -0.11
N ASN A 105 -10.18 -0.10 -0.09
CA ASN A 105 -9.48 -1.37 -0.28
C ASN A 105 -9.73 -2.33 0.88
N TRP A 106 -9.75 -1.83 2.10
CA TRP A 106 -10.07 -2.62 3.29
C TRP A 106 -11.46 -3.22 3.18
N ALA A 107 -12.45 -2.38 2.87
CA ALA A 107 -13.84 -2.82 2.71
C ALA A 107 -13.98 -3.83 1.57
N ASP A 108 -13.27 -3.62 0.45
CA ASP A 108 -13.30 -4.55 -0.68
C ASP A 108 -12.82 -5.95 -0.28
N LYS A 109 -11.76 -6.02 0.51
CA LYS A 109 -11.24 -7.31 0.99
C LYS A 109 -12.25 -8.00 1.91
N LEU A 110 -12.92 -7.24 2.76
CA LEU A 110 -13.96 -7.77 3.64
C LEU A 110 -15.18 -8.26 2.83
N GLU A 111 -15.54 -7.53 1.79
CA GLU A 111 -16.64 -7.91 0.90
C GLU A 111 -16.35 -9.23 0.19
N VAL A 112 -15.12 -9.40 -0.31
CA VAL A 112 -14.70 -10.63 -0.98
C VAL A 112 -14.83 -11.84 -0.06
N SER A 113 -14.61 -11.67 1.24
CA SER A 113 -14.77 -12.74 2.23
C SER A 113 -16.18 -12.78 2.84
N PHE A 114 -17.12 -12.09 2.24
CA PHE A 114 -18.55 -12.06 2.66
C PHE A 114 -18.76 -11.49 4.07
N ASN A 115 -17.79 -10.69 4.56
CA ASN A 115 -17.92 -10.04 5.86
C ASN A 115 -18.53 -8.65 5.69
N TYR A 116 -19.79 -8.61 5.34
CA TYR A 116 -20.50 -7.36 5.00
C TYR A 116 -20.69 -6.43 6.20
N LYS A 117 -20.90 -6.98 7.36
CA LYS A 117 -21.05 -6.17 8.58
C LYS A 117 -19.80 -5.35 8.86
N GLU A 118 -18.64 -5.98 8.79
CA GLU A 118 -17.36 -5.30 9.00
C GLU A 118 -17.05 -4.34 7.85
N ALA A 119 -17.36 -4.70 6.61
CA ALA A 119 -17.16 -3.81 5.46
C ALA A 119 -17.94 -2.50 5.63
N THR A 120 -19.20 -2.60 6.06
CA THR A 120 -20.03 -1.42 6.34
C THR A 120 -19.38 -0.56 7.43
N ARG A 121 -18.91 -1.20 8.51
CA ARG A 121 -18.25 -0.51 9.61
C ARG A 121 -17.00 0.26 9.12
N VAL A 122 -16.23 -0.35 8.23
CA VAL A 122 -15.02 0.27 7.69
C VAL A 122 -15.35 1.50 6.86
N TYR A 123 -16.37 1.43 5.99
CA TYR A 123 -16.82 2.61 5.25
C TYR A 123 -17.24 3.74 6.19
N GLN A 124 -18.03 3.40 7.21
CA GLN A 124 -18.48 4.37 8.20
C GLN A 124 -17.30 5.00 8.95
N LEU A 125 -16.31 4.18 9.28
CA LEU A 125 -15.09 4.65 9.95
C LEU A 125 -14.34 5.68 9.10
N GLY A 126 -14.21 5.42 7.80
CA GLY A 126 -13.57 6.36 6.89
C GLY A 126 -14.32 7.68 6.81
N LEU A 127 -15.65 7.63 6.77
CA LEU A 127 -16.46 8.83 6.75
C LEU A 127 -16.35 9.62 8.07
N GLN A 128 -16.34 8.93 9.20
CA GLN A 128 -16.15 9.55 10.51
C GLN A 128 -14.80 10.26 10.64
N ASN A 129 -13.77 9.69 10.03
CA ASN A 129 -12.42 10.27 10.06
C ASN A 129 -12.22 11.34 8.99
N ASN A 130 -13.24 11.67 8.22
CA ASN A 130 -13.17 12.65 7.14
C ASN A 130 -12.09 12.33 6.13
N ALA A 131 -11.97 11.06 5.76
CA ALA A 131 -10.99 10.62 4.78
C ALA A 131 -11.24 11.28 3.42
N GLU A 132 -10.17 11.61 2.73
CA GLU A 132 -10.23 12.37 1.48
C GLU A 132 -9.80 11.51 0.28
N PRO A 133 -10.37 11.77 -0.90
CA PRO A 133 -11.52 12.67 -1.14
C PRO A 133 -12.83 12.02 -0.67
N ALA A 134 -13.61 12.78 0.09
CA ALA A 134 -14.87 12.30 0.67
C ALA A 134 -15.85 11.81 -0.38
N SER A 135 -15.93 12.52 -1.52
CA SER A 135 -16.83 12.16 -2.62
C SER A 135 -16.55 10.76 -3.17
N LYS A 136 -15.27 10.39 -3.26
CA LYS A 136 -14.88 9.07 -3.76
C LYS A 136 -15.27 7.98 -2.76
N LEU A 137 -15.10 8.23 -1.49
CA LEU A 137 -15.48 7.29 -0.43
C LEU A 137 -17.00 7.09 -0.40
N GLU A 138 -17.75 8.18 -0.49
CA GLU A 138 -19.21 8.14 -0.52
C GLU A 138 -19.72 7.39 -1.74
N GLU A 139 -19.14 7.64 -2.91
CA GLU A 139 -19.50 6.95 -4.14
C GLU A 139 -19.28 5.45 -4.03
N SER A 140 -18.12 5.07 -3.51
CA SER A 140 -17.77 3.65 -3.32
C SER A 140 -18.73 2.99 -2.34
N PHE A 141 -19.07 3.68 -1.25
CA PHE A 141 -20.01 3.16 -0.26
C PHE A 141 -21.40 2.97 -0.83
N LYS A 142 -21.86 3.91 -1.65
CA LYS A 142 -23.16 3.79 -2.33
C LYS A 142 -23.21 2.57 -3.24
N LYS A 143 -22.16 2.36 -4.03
CA LYS A 143 -22.08 1.19 -4.91
C LYS A 143 -22.11 -0.10 -4.10
N TYR A 144 -21.38 -0.15 -3.02
CA TYR A 144 -21.36 -1.29 -2.11
C TYR A 144 -22.75 -1.57 -1.55
N GLN A 145 -23.49 -0.54 -1.11
CA GLN A 145 -24.84 -0.69 -0.54
C GLN A 145 -25.85 -1.21 -1.55
N VAL A 146 -25.71 -0.83 -2.82
CA VAL A 146 -26.60 -1.30 -3.88
C VAL A 146 -26.39 -2.79 -4.16
N ILE A 147 -25.15 -3.25 -4.12
CA ILE A 147 -24.80 -4.64 -4.38
C ILE A 147 -25.20 -5.55 -3.23
N THR A 148 -25.05 -5.07 -2.01
CA THR A 148 -25.31 -5.85 -0.81
C THR A 148 -26.71 -5.59 -0.24
#